data_20de403ee2ae9eceb26e7c2685a47da4
#
_entry.id   20de403ee2ae9eceb26e7c2685a47da4
#
_cell.length_a   1.000
_cell.length_b   1.000
_cell.length_c   1.000
_cell.angle_alpha   90.00
_cell.angle_beta   90.00
_cell.angle_gamma   90.00
#
_symmetry.space_group_name_H-M   'P 1'
#
loop_
_entity.id
_entity.type
_entity.pdbx_description
1 polymer ?
#
loop_
_entity_poly.entity_id
_entity_poly.type
_entity_poly.pdbx_seq_one_letter_code
_entity_poly.pdbx_strand_id
1 'polypeptide(L)'
;MLAESAYGGGSRVVGVRLTDGSEVPADLVVAGIGVVPNVDWLEGSGLELADGVVCDETCLAASDVVAAGDVARWTNPRYGESMRVEHWDNAVQQGVHAARRLLQSDEEAQPFSPVPWFWSDQYDRKVQLAGRTHRDAEVSVVTGSVEEHRFVAYYGHAGRFLGALGMNRPRHVMQSKGLLEQGATWDEALAFAADWD
;
A
#
# COMPACT_ATOMS: atom_id res chain seq x y z
N MET A 1 24.95 -0.61 1.14
CA MET A 1 25.45 0.75 0.88
C MET A 1 24.26 1.65 0.74
N LEU A 2 24.15 2.69 1.55
CA LEU A 2 23.01 3.61 1.59
C LEU A 2 23.52 5.03 1.35
N ALA A 3 22.65 5.93 0.86
CA ALA A 3 22.95 7.34 0.83
C ALA A 3 22.91 7.91 2.26
N GLU A 4 23.94 8.65 2.66
CA GLU A 4 24.05 9.28 3.98
C GLU A 4 23.63 10.73 3.91
N SER A 5 24.18 11.48 2.95
CA SER A 5 23.90 12.90 2.79
C SER A 5 24.18 13.38 1.37
N ALA A 6 23.44 14.38 0.91
CA ALA A 6 23.85 15.19 -0.24
C ALA A 6 24.81 16.30 0.23
N TYR A 7 25.83 16.61 -0.55
CA TYR A 7 26.79 17.67 -0.25
C TYR A 7 26.94 18.64 -1.42
N GLY A 8 27.35 19.87 -1.11
CA GLY A 8 27.55 20.92 -2.10
C GLY A 8 27.88 22.26 -1.47
N GLY A 9 27.91 23.31 -2.28
CA GLY A 9 28.17 24.68 -1.86
C GLY A 9 27.07 25.64 -2.29
N GLY A 10 26.60 26.49 -1.38
CA GLY A 10 25.50 27.41 -1.62
C GLY A 10 24.19 26.68 -1.89
N SER A 11 23.54 26.95 -3.04
CA SER A 11 22.27 26.33 -3.43
C SER A 11 22.45 25.15 -4.43
N ARG A 12 23.69 24.69 -4.65
CA ARG A 12 23.99 23.63 -5.63
C ARG A 12 24.50 22.37 -4.96
N VAL A 13 23.87 21.23 -5.25
CA VAL A 13 24.40 19.91 -4.95
C VAL A 13 25.55 19.55 -5.90
N VAL A 14 26.58 18.90 -5.41
CA VAL A 14 27.71 18.41 -6.22
C VAL A 14 27.93 16.91 -6.10
N GLY A 15 27.25 16.25 -5.15
CA GLY A 15 27.33 14.80 -4.97
C GLY A 15 26.57 14.29 -3.78
N VAL A 16 26.60 12.96 -3.65
CA VAL A 16 26.02 12.19 -2.55
C VAL A 16 27.12 11.41 -1.87
N ARG A 17 27.23 11.50 -0.53
CA ARG A 17 28.08 10.66 0.31
C ARG A 17 27.32 9.41 0.72
N LEU A 18 27.99 8.28 0.63
CA LEU A 18 27.45 6.98 1.02
C LEU A 18 27.98 6.57 2.41
N THR A 19 27.30 5.63 3.04
CA THR A 19 27.61 5.14 4.40
C THR A 19 28.97 4.44 4.54
N ASP A 20 29.62 4.07 3.44
CA ASP A 20 30.97 3.54 3.39
C ASP A 20 32.06 4.64 3.21
N GLY A 21 31.65 5.91 3.19
CA GLY A 21 32.52 7.06 3.00
C GLY A 21 32.84 7.38 1.54
N SER A 22 32.37 6.60 0.58
CA SER A 22 32.52 6.92 -0.84
C SER A 22 31.61 8.07 -1.27
N GLU A 23 32.01 8.78 -2.34
CA GLU A 23 31.27 9.93 -2.89
C GLU A 23 30.88 9.66 -4.33
N VAL A 24 29.60 9.95 -4.66
CA VAL A 24 29.06 9.86 -6.01
C VAL A 24 28.78 11.26 -6.51
N PRO A 25 29.49 11.76 -7.54
CA PRO A 25 29.21 13.07 -8.13
C PRO A 25 27.78 13.11 -8.71
N ALA A 26 27.05 14.22 -8.45
CA ALA A 26 25.72 14.42 -8.98
C ALA A 26 25.38 15.91 -9.07
N ASP A 27 24.84 16.33 -10.20
CA ASP A 27 24.31 17.68 -10.40
C ASP A 27 22.83 17.80 -10.00
N LEU A 28 22.14 16.68 -9.90
CA LEU A 28 20.75 16.56 -9.45
C LEU A 28 20.60 15.31 -8.61
N VAL A 29 19.90 15.44 -7.48
CA VAL A 29 19.55 14.31 -6.62
C VAL A 29 18.04 14.23 -6.49
N VAL A 30 17.47 13.06 -6.78
CA VAL A 30 16.05 12.75 -6.59
C VAL A 30 15.93 11.77 -5.43
N ALA A 31 15.24 12.18 -4.35
CA ALA A 31 15.01 11.36 -3.17
C ALA A 31 13.61 10.73 -3.24
N GLY A 32 13.57 9.40 -3.27
CA GLY A 32 12.34 8.59 -3.21
C GLY A 32 12.45 7.56 -2.09
N ILE A 33 12.50 8.02 -0.83
CA ILE A 33 12.84 7.21 0.36
C ILE A 33 11.67 7.00 1.33
N GLY A 34 10.44 7.21 0.86
CA GLY A 34 9.23 7.16 1.68
C GLY A 34 8.83 8.52 2.23
N VAL A 35 7.77 8.54 3.01
CA VAL A 35 7.21 9.75 3.61
C VAL A 35 6.96 9.56 5.10
N VAL A 36 6.93 10.66 5.82
CA VAL A 36 6.48 10.75 7.22
C VAL A 36 5.16 11.50 7.22
N PRO A 37 4.09 10.98 7.87
CA PRO A 37 2.82 11.67 7.96
C PRO A 37 3.00 13.04 8.63
N ASN A 38 2.50 14.09 8.01
CA ASN A 38 2.56 15.44 8.60
C ASN A 38 1.40 15.63 9.59
N VAL A 39 1.58 15.17 10.81
CA VAL A 39 0.58 15.20 11.90
C VAL A 39 1.00 16.04 13.10
N ASP A 40 2.19 16.63 13.11
CA ASP A 40 2.74 17.39 14.25
C ASP A 40 1.84 18.56 14.66
N TRP A 41 1.13 19.16 13.71
CA TRP A 41 0.18 20.24 13.96
C TRP A 41 -1.05 19.80 14.76
N LEU A 42 -1.29 18.49 14.91
CA LEU A 42 -2.36 17.89 15.72
C LEU A 42 -1.89 17.58 17.16
N GLU A 43 -0.63 17.81 17.51
CA GLU A 43 -0.15 17.62 18.87
C GLU A 43 -0.95 18.49 19.85
N GLY A 44 -1.37 17.90 20.97
CA GLY A 44 -2.19 18.57 21.98
C GLY A 44 -3.68 18.69 21.61
N SER A 45 -4.14 18.20 20.45
CA SER A 45 -5.55 18.18 20.06
C SER A 45 -6.40 17.15 20.82
N GLY A 46 -5.77 16.18 21.48
CA GLY A 46 -6.43 15.03 22.11
C GLY A 46 -6.62 13.83 21.17
N LEU A 47 -6.20 13.94 19.90
CA LEU A 47 -6.18 12.79 18.98
C LEU A 47 -4.97 11.89 19.29
N GLU A 48 -5.16 10.58 19.12
CA GLU A 48 -4.03 9.64 19.17
C GLU A 48 -3.25 9.69 17.85
N LEU A 49 -1.93 9.93 17.97
CA LEU A 49 -1.01 10.06 16.84
C LEU A 49 0.06 8.96 16.94
N ALA A 50 0.13 8.07 15.97
CA ALA A 50 1.14 7.02 15.88
C ALA A 50 1.39 6.65 14.42
N ASP A 51 2.41 7.25 13.80
CA ASP A 51 2.66 7.14 12.36
C ASP A 51 1.37 7.41 11.55
N GLY A 52 0.75 8.57 11.82
CA GLY A 52 -0.55 9.00 11.33
C GLY A 52 -1.56 9.27 12.44
N VAL A 53 -2.79 9.60 12.06
CA VAL A 53 -3.93 9.75 12.97
C VAL A 53 -4.53 8.37 13.20
N VAL A 54 -4.55 7.93 14.45
CA VAL A 54 -5.11 6.61 14.82
C VAL A 54 -6.64 6.67 14.79
N CYS A 55 -7.22 5.73 14.05
CA CYS A 55 -8.66 5.58 13.90
C CYS A 55 -9.09 4.16 14.28
N ASP A 56 -10.35 4.02 14.62
CA ASP A 56 -11.00 2.72 14.71
C ASP A 56 -11.20 2.08 13.32
N GLU A 57 -11.86 0.94 13.27
CA GLU A 57 -12.14 0.22 12.02
C GLU A 57 -13.11 0.96 11.08
N THR A 58 -13.81 1.99 11.58
CA THR A 58 -14.75 2.82 10.81
C THR A 58 -14.14 4.13 10.30
N CYS A 59 -12.83 4.32 10.50
CA CYS A 59 -12.08 5.56 10.23
C CYS A 59 -12.41 6.73 11.17
N LEU A 60 -13.03 6.49 12.33
CA LEU A 60 -13.28 7.47 13.36
C LEU A 60 -12.06 7.61 14.27
N ALA A 61 -11.54 8.83 14.43
CA ALA A 61 -10.39 9.13 15.30
C ALA A 61 -10.80 9.66 16.68
N ALA A 62 -11.91 10.38 16.75
CA ALA A 62 -12.56 10.85 17.98
C ALA A 62 -14.00 11.21 17.68
N SER A 63 -14.80 11.62 18.70
CA SER A 63 -16.17 12.10 18.46
C SER A 63 -16.17 13.18 17.37
N ASP A 64 -16.95 12.94 16.30
CA ASP A 64 -17.09 13.85 15.14
C ASP A 64 -15.79 14.14 14.37
N VAL A 65 -14.74 13.32 14.56
CA VAL A 65 -13.47 13.44 13.84
C VAL A 65 -13.14 12.15 13.13
N VAL A 66 -12.95 12.23 11.83
CA VAL A 66 -12.50 11.12 10.99
C VAL A 66 -11.17 11.46 10.31
N ALA A 67 -10.40 10.45 9.93
CA ALA A 67 -9.24 10.64 9.07
C ALA A 67 -9.31 9.72 7.85
N ALA A 68 -8.72 10.17 6.74
CA ALA A 68 -8.70 9.43 5.49
C ALA A 68 -7.41 9.69 4.69
N GLY A 69 -7.04 8.74 3.83
CA GLY A 69 -5.86 8.80 2.99
C GLY A 69 -4.56 8.53 3.75
N ASP A 70 -3.47 9.04 3.24
CA ASP A 70 -2.10 8.71 3.69
C ASP A 70 -1.83 9.03 5.17
N VAL A 71 -2.63 9.92 5.76
CA VAL A 71 -2.53 10.30 7.17
C VAL A 71 -3.28 9.37 8.11
N ALA A 72 -4.24 8.59 7.60
CA ALA A 72 -5.09 7.73 8.43
C ALA A 72 -4.44 6.38 8.73
N ARG A 73 -4.33 6.05 10.02
CA ARG A 73 -3.96 4.72 10.51
C ARG A 73 -5.18 4.06 11.13
N TRP A 74 -5.67 3.00 10.54
CA TRP A 74 -6.88 2.33 11.00
C TRP A 74 -6.71 0.81 11.11
N THR A 75 -7.56 0.16 11.89
CA THR A 75 -7.61 -1.31 11.92
C THR A 75 -8.43 -1.80 10.73
N ASN A 76 -7.79 -2.51 9.80
CA ASN A 76 -8.50 -3.16 8.70
C ASN A 76 -8.92 -4.58 9.13
N PRO A 77 -10.22 -4.84 9.34
CA PRO A 77 -10.68 -6.13 9.87
C PRO A 77 -10.45 -7.29 8.91
N ARG A 78 -10.29 -7.04 7.60
CA ARG A 78 -9.93 -8.07 6.61
C ARG A 78 -8.61 -8.76 6.95
N TYR A 79 -7.66 -8.01 7.48
CA TYR A 79 -6.32 -8.49 7.82
C TYR A 79 -6.11 -8.62 9.33
N GLY A 80 -6.99 -8.03 10.15
CA GLY A 80 -6.85 -7.98 11.60
C GLY A 80 -5.66 -7.13 12.06
N GLU A 81 -5.25 -6.15 11.26
CA GLU A 81 -4.06 -5.35 11.49
C GLU A 81 -4.34 -3.85 11.43
N SER A 82 -3.64 -3.10 12.29
CA SER A 82 -3.56 -1.64 12.14
C SER A 82 -2.60 -1.30 11.02
N MET A 83 -3.08 -0.55 10.03
CA MET A 83 -2.31 -0.19 8.84
C MET A 83 -2.52 1.27 8.44
N ARG A 84 -1.54 1.81 7.72
CA ARG A 84 -1.60 3.07 7.00
C ARG A 84 -1.20 2.78 5.56
N VAL A 85 -2.03 3.17 4.61
CA VAL A 85 -1.89 2.81 3.19
C VAL A 85 -1.78 4.07 2.34
N GLU A 86 -0.61 4.28 1.75
CA GLU A 86 -0.24 5.44 0.93
C GLU A 86 -0.57 5.18 -0.55
N HIS A 87 -1.82 4.74 -0.82
CA HIS A 87 -2.27 4.49 -2.18
C HIS A 87 -3.37 5.47 -2.57
N TRP A 88 -3.31 5.98 -3.78
CA TRP A 88 -4.33 6.89 -4.32
C TRP A 88 -5.74 6.28 -4.24
N ASP A 89 -5.89 5.01 -4.62
CA ASP A 89 -7.17 4.30 -4.57
C ASP A 89 -7.71 4.20 -3.13
N ASN A 90 -6.83 3.91 -2.15
CA ASN A 90 -7.20 3.90 -0.74
C ASN A 90 -7.69 5.27 -0.27
N ALA A 91 -6.98 6.34 -0.62
CA ALA A 91 -7.37 7.70 -0.22
C ALA A 91 -8.75 8.08 -0.74
N VAL A 92 -9.08 7.72 -1.99
CA VAL A 92 -10.40 7.97 -2.59
C VAL A 92 -11.50 7.18 -1.88
N GLN A 93 -11.32 5.88 -1.69
CA GLN A 93 -12.31 5.02 -1.04
C GLN A 93 -12.51 5.39 0.43
N GLN A 94 -11.42 5.61 1.14
CA GLN A 94 -11.44 5.97 2.57
C GLN A 94 -12.06 7.34 2.79
N GLY A 95 -11.80 8.32 1.91
CA GLY A 95 -12.43 9.63 1.97
C GLY A 95 -13.95 9.57 1.84
N VAL A 96 -14.46 8.76 0.90
CA VAL A 96 -15.92 8.52 0.77
C VAL A 96 -16.48 7.82 1.99
N HIS A 97 -15.77 6.82 2.52
CA HIS A 97 -16.18 6.07 3.71
C HIS A 97 -16.20 6.96 4.95
N ALA A 98 -15.15 7.71 5.20
CA ALA A 98 -15.03 8.63 6.32
C ALA A 98 -16.13 9.73 6.31
N ALA A 99 -16.44 10.27 5.12
CA ALA A 99 -17.51 11.22 4.98
C ALA A 99 -18.89 10.61 5.34
N ARG A 100 -19.14 9.37 4.95
CA ARG A 100 -20.35 8.64 5.35
C ARG A 100 -20.41 8.39 6.85
N ARG A 101 -19.25 8.01 7.44
CA ARG A 101 -19.14 7.78 8.89
C ARG A 101 -19.58 8.97 9.73
N LEU A 102 -19.28 10.20 9.31
CA LEU A 102 -19.71 11.43 9.99
C LEU A 102 -21.24 11.67 9.93
N LEU A 103 -21.92 11.03 8.98
CA LEU A 103 -23.37 11.20 8.79
C LEU A 103 -24.18 10.03 9.39
N GLN A 104 -23.52 9.03 9.94
CA GLN A 104 -24.12 7.81 10.48
C GLN A 104 -24.03 7.81 12.02
N SER A 105 -25.00 7.16 12.66
CA SER A 105 -24.87 6.79 14.07
C SER A 105 -23.82 5.68 14.23
N ASP A 106 -23.35 5.45 15.46
CA ASP A 106 -22.39 4.38 15.76
C ASP A 106 -22.97 2.99 15.45
N GLU A 107 -24.29 2.82 15.56
CA GLU A 107 -24.99 1.57 15.26
C GLU A 107 -25.05 1.26 13.75
N GLU A 108 -25.04 2.30 12.92
CA GLU A 108 -25.05 2.18 11.45
C GLU A 108 -23.66 2.10 10.84
N ALA A 109 -22.63 2.46 11.62
CA ALA A 109 -21.26 2.52 11.14
C ALA A 109 -20.77 1.15 10.68
N GLN A 110 -20.17 1.12 9.50
CA GLN A 110 -19.58 -0.09 8.94
C GLN A 110 -18.06 0.00 8.93
N PRO A 111 -17.34 -1.11 9.14
CA PRO A 111 -15.90 -1.12 9.05
C PRO A 111 -15.41 -0.81 7.62
N PHE A 112 -14.32 -0.06 7.51
CA PHE A 112 -13.59 0.13 6.27
C PHE A 112 -12.62 -1.02 6.04
N SER A 113 -12.99 -1.94 5.13
CA SER A 113 -12.32 -3.23 4.92
C SER A 113 -11.90 -3.45 3.46
N PRO A 114 -11.16 -2.53 2.85
CA PRO A 114 -10.75 -2.64 1.45
C PRO A 114 -9.70 -3.73 1.25
N VAL A 115 -9.61 -4.20 0.00
CA VAL A 115 -8.40 -4.85 -0.53
C VAL A 115 -7.51 -3.74 -1.08
N PRO A 116 -6.34 -3.46 -0.48
CA PRO A 116 -5.42 -2.46 -1.00
C PRO A 116 -5.05 -2.76 -2.45
N TRP A 117 -4.97 -1.72 -3.27
CA TRP A 117 -4.55 -1.85 -4.65
C TRP A 117 -3.78 -0.62 -5.08
N PHE A 118 -2.66 -0.83 -5.77
CA PHE A 118 -1.90 0.25 -6.38
C PHE A 118 -1.27 -0.17 -7.70
N TRP A 119 -0.79 0.82 -8.42
CA TRP A 119 -0.04 0.62 -9.65
C TRP A 119 1.16 1.55 -9.74
N SER A 120 2.13 1.13 -10.57
CA SER A 120 3.27 1.94 -10.95
C SER A 120 3.52 1.75 -12.45
N ASP A 121 3.54 2.84 -13.19
CA ASP A 121 3.89 2.82 -14.61
C ASP A 121 5.39 3.16 -14.74
N GLN A 122 6.17 2.17 -15.20
CA GLN A 122 7.61 2.26 -15.34
C GLN A 122 7.98 2.08 -16.82
N TYR A 123 8.01 3.17 -17.59
CA TYR A 123 8.21 3.17 -19.02
C TYR A 123 7.16 2.32 -19.74
N ASP A 124 7.54 1.15 -20.25
CA ASP A 124 6.69 0.17 -20.93
C ASP A 124 6.16 -0.93 -19.97
N ARG A 125 6.38 -0.79 -18.67
CA ARG A 125 5.97 -1.73 -17.63
C ARG A 125 4.86 -1.12 -16.78
N LYS A 126 3.70 -1.79 -16.78
CA LYS A 126 2.64 -1.52 -15.81
C LYS A 126 2.71 -2.58 -14.72
N VAL A 127 3.14 -2.16 -13.54
CA VAL A 127 3.19 -3.00 -12.33
C VAL A 127 1.96 -2.71 -11.49
N GLN A 128 1.27 -3.75 -11.04
CA GLN A 128 0.10 -3.62 -10.17
C GLN A 128 0.17 -4.64 -9.04
N LEU A 129 -0.21 -4.23 -7.83
CA LEU A 129 -0.38 -5.14 -6.71
C LEU A 129 -1.80 -4.95 -6.15
N ALA A 130 -2.54 -6.04 -6.04
CA ALA A 130 -3.78 -6.12 -5.27
C ALA A 130 -3.55 -6.97 -4.02
N GLY A 131 -4.11 -6.54 -2.89
CA GLY A 131 -3.90 -7.21 -1.61
C GLY A 131 -2.57 -6.83 -0.94
N ARG A 132 -1.97 -7.80 -0.26
CA ARG A 132 -0.75 -7.64 0.52
C ARG A 132 0.24 -8.77 0.24
N THR A 133 1.46 -8.55 0.66
CA THR A 133 2.50 -9.59 0.70
C THR A 133 2.85 -9.88 2.16
N HIS A 134 3.48 -11.02 2.41
CA HIS A 134 4.05 -11.39 3.70
C HIS A 134 5.47 -11.86 3.49
N ARG A 135 6.38 -11.64 4.47
CA ARG A 135 7.79 -12.04 4.37
C ARG A 135 7.98 -13.54 4.13
N ASP A 136 7.09 -14.34 4.71
CA ASP A 136 7.10 -15.80 4.62
C ASP A 136 6.02 -16.31 3.66
N ALA A 137 5.58 -15.48 2.70
CA ALA A 137 4.58 -15.88 1.74
C ALA A 137 5.13 -16.95 0.77
N GLU A 138 4.29 -17.92 0.47
CA GLU A 138 4.43 -18.73 -0.74
C GLU A 138 4.21 -17.84 -1.96
N VAL A 139 5.02 -18.01 -3.00
CA VAL A 139 4.90 -17.24 -4.25
C VAL A 139 4.77 -18.21 -5.42
N SER A 140 3.74 -18.01 -6.23
CA SER A 140 3.51 -18.79 -7.45
C SER A 140 3.30 -17.86 -8.63
N VAL A 141 4.07 -18.02 -9.70
CA VAL A 141 3.78 -17.37 -11.00
C VAL A 141 2.68 -18.17 -11.66
N VAL A 142 1.49 -17.59 -11.74
CA VAL A 142 0.27 -18.30 -12.18
C VAL A 142 -0.04 -18.12 -13.68
N THR A 143 0.55 -17.12 -14.32
CA THR A 143 0.49 -16.94 -15.78
C THR A 143 1.63 -16.08 -16.28
N GLY A 144 2.09 -16.33 -17.49
CA GLY A 144 3.17 -15.62 -18.16
C GLY A 144 4.56 -15.96 -17.62
N SER A 145 5.54 -15.08 -17.85
CA SER A 145 6.94 -15.27 -17.50
C SER A 145 7.55 -13.98 -16.96
N VAL A 146 8.38 -14.11 -15.92
CA VAL A 146 9.16 -13.00 -15.36
C VAL A 146 10.18 -12.49 -16.37
N GLU A 147 10.80 -13.38 -17.13
CA GLU A 147 11.80 -13.08 -18.17
C GLU A 147 11.21 -12.23 -19.29
N GLU A 148 9.93 -12.48 -19.63
CA GLU A 148 9.21 -11.69 -20.63
C GLU A 148 8.64 -10.38 -20.09
N HIS A 149 8.80 -10.13 -18.79
CA HIS A 149 8.21 -8.98 -18.09
C HIS A 149 6.69 -8.89 -18.26
N ARG A 150 6.03 -10.05 -18.34
CA ARG A 150 4.59 -10.17 -18.52
C ARG A 150 4.05 -11.39 -17.77
N PHE A 151 3.63 -11.17 -16.53
CA PHE A 151 3.23 -12.27 -15.62
C PHE A 151 2.24 -11.81 -14.56
N VAL A 152 1.65 -12.77 -13.86
CA VAL A 152 1.01 -12.58 -12.55
C VAL A 152 1.63 -13.56 -11.57
N ALA A 153 2.01 -13.07 -10.40
CA ALA A 153 2.46 -13.85 -9.27
C ALA A 153 1.46 -13.70 -8.12
N TYR A 154 1.09 -14.83 -7.52
CA TYR A 154 0.26 -14.90 -6.33
C TYR A 154 1.10 -15.05 -5.07
N TYR A 155 0.60 -14.47 -3.99
CA TYR A 155 1.17 -14.55 -2.65
C TYR A 155 0.19 -15.24 -1.72
N GLY A 156 0.62 -16.35 -1.12
CA GLY A 156 -0.14 -17.13 -0.15
C GLY A 156 0.57 -17.20 1.20
N HIS A 157 -0.19 -17.29 2.28
CA HIS A 157 0.36 -17.57 3.61
C HIS A 157 -0.68 -18.25 4.47
N ALA A 158 -0.28 -19.31 5.18
CA ALA A 158 -1.15 -20.09 6.06
C ALA A 158 -2.49 -20.51 5.40
N GLY A 159 -2.44 -20.96 4.14
CA GLY A 159 -3.59 -21.40 3.37
C GLY A 159 -4.51 -20.29 2.86
N ARG A 160 -4.16 -19.02 3.06
CA ARG A 160 -4.91 -17.85 2.60
C ARG A 160 -4.26 -17.23 1.36
N PHE A 161 -5.07 -16.81 0.42
CA PHE A 161 -4.63 -15.94 -0.68
C PHE A 161 -4.50 -14.50 -0.16
N LEU A 162 -3.31 -13.93 -0.24
CA LEU A 162 -3.00 -12.61 0.33
C LEU A 162 -2.91 -11.51 -0.70
N GLY A 163 -2.41 -11.80 -1.90
CA GLY A 163 -2.20 -10.78 -2.90
C GLY A 163 -1.78 -11.30 -4.25
N ALA A 164 -1.92 -10.45 -5.25
CA ALA A 164 -1.53 -10.70 -6.63
C ALA A 164 -0.72 -9.53 -7.18
N LEU A 165 0.51 -9.81 -7.58
CA LEU A 165 1.37 -8.89 -8.33
C LEU A 165 1.28 -9.20 -9.80
N GLY A 166 1.02 -8.21 -10.63
CA GLY A 166 1.05 -8.35 -12.08
C GLY A 166 1.98 -7.36 -12.74
N MET A 167 2.67 -7.82 -13.76
CA MET A 167 3.39 -6.96 -14.70
C MET A 167 2.75 -7.14 -16.09
N ASN A 168 2.27 -6.03 -16.67
CA ASN A 168 1.62 -6.01 -17.99
C ASN A 168 0.43 -6.99 -18.15
N ARG A 169 -0.25 -7.32 -17.04
CA ARG A 169 -1.43 -8.21 -16.97
C ARG A 169 -2.58 -7.59 -16.14
N PRO A 170 -3.02 -6.34 -16.45
CA PRO A 170 -3.97 -5.61 -15.58
C PRO A 170 -5.30 -6.34 -15.39
N ARG A 171 -5.83 -7.00 -16.43
CA ARG A 171 -7.09 -7.76 -16.34
C ARG A 171 -7.00 -8.86 -15.27
N HIS A 172 -5.92 -9.64 -15.27
CA HIS A 172 -5.75 -10.76 -14.34
C HIS A 172 -5.58 -10.26 -12.90
N VAL A 173 -4.87 -9.14 -12.68
CA VAL A 173 -4.77 -8.53 -11.35
C VAL A 173 -6.13 -8.08 -10.83
N MET A 174 -6.99 -7.50 -11.67
CA MET A 174 -8.33 -7.09 -11.27
C MET A 174 -9.25 -8.28 -10.98
N GLN A 175 -9.13 -9.38 -11.73
CA GLN A 175 -9.82 -10.63 -11.42
C GLN A 175 -9.37 -11.22 -10.09
N SER A 176 -8.05 -11.20 -9.82
CA SER A 176 -7.45 -11.63 -8.55
C SER A 176 -7.92 -10.76 -7.38
N LYS A 177 -8.07 -9.45 -7.60
CA LYS A 177 -8.63 -8.53 -6.59
C LYS A 177 -10.05 -8.96 -6.18
N GLY A 178 -10.88 -9.37 -7.15
CA GLY A 178 -12.22 -9.91 -6.87
C GLY A 178 -12.19 -11.16 -5.98
N LEU A 179 -11.22 -12.08 -6.19
CA LEU A 179 -11.04 -13.24 -5.31
C LEU A 179 -10.61 -12.85 -3.90
N LEU A 180 -9.70 -11.87 -3.77
CA LEU A 180 -9.27 -11.34 -2.48
C LEU A 180 -10.46 -10.70 -1.73
N GLU A 181 -11.34 -9.99 -2.43
CA GLU A 181 -12.54 -9.39 -1.84
C GLU A 181 -13.51 -10.44 -1.31
N GLN A 182 -13.59 -11.61 -1.98
CA GLN A 182 -14.40 -12.76 -1.56
C GLN A 182 -13.73 -13.58 -0.45
N GLY A 183 -12.46 -13.34 -0.13
CA GLY A 183 -11.72 -14.08 0.88
C GLY A 183 -11.28 -15.48 0.45
N ALA A 184 -11.01 -15.68 -0.83
CA ALA A 184 -10.59 -16.97 -1.39
C ALA A 184 -9.37 -17.55 -0.65
N THR A 185 -9.34 -18.85 -0.52
CA THR A 185 -8.20 -19.63 -0.03
C THR A 185 -7.08 -19.66 -1.07
N TRP A 186 -5.89 -20.10 -0.65
CA TRP A 186 -4.76 -20.28 -1.55
C TRP A 186 -5.08 -21.26 -2.69
N ASP A 187 -5.68 -22.41 -2.36
CA ASP A 187 -6.02 -23.45 -3.34
C ASP A 187 -7.10 -22.99 -4.32
N GLU A 188 -8.12 -22.27 -3.85
CA GLU A 188 -9.16 -21.69 -4.71
C GLU A 188 -8.57 -20.66 -5.67
N ALA A 189 -7.63 -19.83 -5.22
CA ALA A 189 -6.96 -18.85 -6.07
C ALA A 189 -6.09 -19.53 -7.15
N LEU A 190 -5.32 -20.56 -6.78
CA LEU A 190 -4.53 -21.33 -7.74
C LEU A 190 -5.42 -22.05 -8.76
N ALA A 191 -6.51 -22.68 -8.31
CA ALA A 191 -7.47 -23.33 -9.19
C ALA A 191 -8.13 -22.35 -10.18
N PHE A 192 -8.47 -21.14 -9.71
CA PHE A 192 -9.04 -20.11 -10.59
C PHE A 192 -8.06 -19.66 -11.68
N ALA A 193 -6.78 -19.60 -11.37
CA ALA A 193 -5.75 -19.17 -12.32
C ALA A 193 -5.27 -20.30 -13.25
N ALA A 194 -5.63 -21.56 -13.00
CA ALA A 194 -5.13 -22.72 -13.74
C ALA A 194 -5.48 -22.69 -15.25
N ASP A 195 -6.56 -22.00 -15.61
CA ASP A 195 -7.03 -21.87 -17.00
C ASP A 195 -6.52 -20.57 -17.67
N TRP A 196 -5.60 -19.86 -17.05
CA TRP A 196 -5.03 -18.63 -17.62
C TRP A 196 -3.88 -18.93 -18.59
N ASP A 197 -3.95 -18.38 -19.78
CA ASP A 197 -2.90 -18.43 -20.81
C ASP A 197 -1.80 -17.34 -20.59
#